data_26d6568497ec3afd3312e8d6435cf4f6
#
_entry.id   26d6568497ec3afd3312e8d6435cf4f6
#
_cell.length_a   1.000
_cell.length_b   1.000
_cell.length_c   1.000
_cell.angle_alpha   90.00
_cell.angle_beta   90.00
_cell.angle_gamma   90.00
#
_symmetry.space_group_name_H-M   'P 1'
#
loop_
_entity.id
_entity.type
_entity.pdbx_description
1 polymer ?
#
loop_
_entity_poly.entity_id
_entity_poly.type
_entity_poly.pdbx_seq_one_letter_code
_entity_poly.pdbx_strand_id
1 'polypeptide(L)'
;NFVKQRRAMGELDHPESSVVNLKNVSHNIVDMGWDGDDLVGTVEILPTPSGNMLKDLLKAGILLGISSRGLGSVKKDMREGADVVQDDFDLIAFDFVSNPSTQGAFMYPQGKITESVNPSGNRIINPYSNIEKIIHDIISEL
;
A
#
# COMPACT_ATOMS: atom_id res chain seq x y z
N ASN A 1 -14.68 4.38 -13.34
CA ASN A 1 -14.05 4.49 -12.04
C ASN A 1 -14.00 3.11 -11.35
N PHE A 2 -12.84 2.47 -11.33
CA PHE A 2 -12.62 1.11 -10.80
C PHE A 2 -12.97 1.00 -9.31
N VAL A 3 -12.68 2.02 -8.52
CA VAL A 3 -12.97 2.04 -7.07
C VAL A 3 -14.48 1.94 -6.83
N LYS A 4 -15.29 2.80 -7.47
CA LYS A 4 -16.76 2.76 -7.33
C LYS A 4 -17.38 1.45 -7.82
N GLN A 5 -16.73 0.79 -8.79
CA GLN A 5 -17.19 -0.50 -9.32
C GLN A 5 -16.65 -1.70 -8.51
N ARG A 6 -15.89 -1.46 -7.45
CA ARG A 6 -15.20 -2.50 -6.65
C ARG A 6 -14.28 -3.39 -7.51
N ARG A 7 -13.57 -2.78 -8.44
CA ARG A 7 -12.65 -3.45 -9.39
C ARG A 7 -11.20 -2.99 -9.23
N ALA A 8 -10.90 -2.17 -8.23
CA ALA A 8 -9.56 -1.67 -7.95
C ALA A 8 -8.75 -2.67 -7.09
N MET A 9 -8.66 -3.90 -7.59
CA MET A 9 -7.97 -5.00 -6.91
C MET A 9 -6.46 -4.89 -7.09
N GLY A 10 -5.73 -5.39 -6.10
CA GLY A 10 -4.28 -5.53 -6.14
C GLY A 10 -3.81 -6.89 -5.64
N GLU A 11 -2.55 -7.18 -5.88
CA GLU A 11 -1.91 -8.45 -5.56
C GLU A 11 -0.95 -8.29 -4.38
N LEU A 12 -0.61 -9.42 -3.78
CA LEU A 12 0.48 -9.50 -2.82
C LEU A 12 1.77 -9.72 -3.61
N ASP A 13 2.71 -8.78 -3.44
CA ASP A 13 3.91 -8.62 -4.25
C ASP A 13 3.66 -8.12 -5.69
N HIS A 14 4.69 -7.58 -6.35
CA HIS A 14 4.61 -7.09 -7.73
C HIS A 14 4.83 -8.24 -8.72
N PRO A 15 3.80 -8.66 -9.49
CA PRO A 15 4.02 -9.55 -10.61
C PRO A 15 4.58 -8.79 -11.82
N GLU A 16 5.30 -9.50 -12.69
CA GLU A 16 5.74 -8.99 -14.00
C GLU A 16 4.60 -9.05 -15.04
N SER A 17 3.43 -8.54 -14.68
CA SER A 17 2.23 -8.62 -15.52
C SER A 17 1.53 -7.28 -15.63
N SER A 18 1.03 -6.98 -16.83
CA SER A 18 0.17 -5.84 -17.10
C SER A 18 -1.30 -6.08 -16.74
N VAL A 19 -1.64 -7.25 -16.23
CA VAL A 19 -3.01 -7.62 -15.85
C VAL A 19 -3.01 -8.16 -14.43
N VAL A 20 -4.02 -7.79 -13.65
CA VAL A 20 -4.24 -8.34 -12.31
C VAL A 20 -4.62 -9.82 -12.41
N ASN A 21 -3.85 -10.67 -11.76
CA ASN A 21 -4.14 -12.10 -11.68
C ASN A 21 -5.09 -12.38 -10.51
N LEU A 22 -6.33 -12.73 -10.81
CA LEU A 22 -7.37 -12.97 -9.81
C LEU A 22 -7.03 -14.08 -8.80
N LYS A 23 -6.12 -15.00 -9.14
CA LYS A 23 -5.66 -16.04 -8.21
C LYS A 23 -4.75 -15.49 -7.10
N ASN A 24 -4.13 -14.32 -7.32
CA ASN A 24 -3.19 -13.69 -6.40
C ASN A 24 -3.76 -12.43 -5.73
N VAL A 25 -5.00 -12.07 -6.03
CA VAL A 25 -5.64 -10.90 -5.44
C VAL A 25 -5.70 -11.02 -3.91
N SER A 26 -5.22 -10.00 -3.23
CA SER A 26 -5.17 -9.92 -1.77
C SER A 26 -6.08 -8.85 -1.19
N HIS A 27 -6.35 -7.80 -1.95
CA HIS A 27 -7.08 -6.62 -1.47
C HIS A 27 -7.81 -5.90 -2.60
N ASN A 28 -8.69 -4.98 -2.22
CA ASN A 28 -9.37 -4.06 -3.12
C ASN A 28 -9.34 -2.66 -2.54
N ILE A 29 -9.08 -1.65 -3.35
CA ILE A 29 -9.13 -0.25 -2.94
C ILE A 29 -10.59 0.17 -2.88
N VAL A 30 -11.02 0.68 -1.71
CA VAL A 30 -12.41 1.09 -1.46
C VAL A 30 -12.58 2.61 -1.48
N ASP A 31 -11.51 3.34 -1.22
CA ASP A 31 -11.46 4.79 -1.31
C ASP A 31 -10.07 5.28 -1.72
N MET A 32 -10.00 6.40 -2.43
CA MET A 32 -8.74 6.99 -2.85
C MET A 32 -8.94 8.48 -3.18
N GLY A 33 -8.00 9.31 -2.75
CA GLY A 33 -8.02 10.75 -2.98
C GLY A 33 -6.65 11.41 -2.78
N TRP A 34 -6.58 12.67 -3.13
CA TRP A 34 -5.38 13.48 -2.93
C TRP A 34 -5.46 14.22 -1.60
N ASP A 35 -4.37 14.20 -0.85
CA ASP A 35 -4.11 15.03 0.32
C ASP A 35 -2.84 15.84 0.06
N GLY A 36 -2.98 17.08 -0.39
CA GLY A 36 -1.85 17.84 -0.92
C GLY A 36 -1.26 17.16 -2.15
N ASP A 37 0.01 16.82 -2.10
CA ASP A 37 0.75 16.13 -3.16
C ASP A 37 0.75 14.59 -2.98
N ASP A 38 0.16 14.09 -1.89
CA ASP A 38 0.12 12.67 -1.59
C ASP A 38 -1.18 12.03 -2.07
N LEU A 39 -1.07 10.90 -2.75
CA LEU A 39 -2.20 10.04 -3.07
C LEU A 39 -2.41 9.06 -1.93
N VAL A 40 -3.57 9.14 -1.32
CA VAL A 40 -3.93 8.40 -0.11
C VAL A 40 -5.16 7.55 -0.36
N GLY A 41 -5.29 6.43 0.33
CA GLY A 41 -6.43 5.55 0.12
C GLY A 41 -6.66 4.54 1.23
N THR A 42 -7.81 3.91 1.13
CA THR A 42 -8.26 2.84 2.02
C THR A 42 -8.34 1.55 1.24
N VAL A 43 -7.84 0.47 1.80
CA VAL A 43 -7.92 -0.87 1.23
C VAL A 43 -8.71 -1.81 2.13
N GLU A 44 -9.48 -2.67 1.50
CA GLU A 44 -10.14 -3.81 2.11
C GLU A 44 -9.33 -5.07 1.81
N ILE A 45 -8.94 -5.82 2.83
CA ILE A 45 -8.31 -7.12 2.64
C ILE A 45 -9.39 -8.14 2.31
N LEU A 46 -9.20 -8.85 1.20
CA LEU A 46 -10.17 -9.83 0.73
C LEU A 46 -9.89 -11.21 1.35
N PRO A 47 -10.94 -12.04 1.56
CA PRO A 47 -10.80 -13.39 2.10
C PRO A 47 -10.34 -14.39 1.02
N THR A 48 -9.25 -14.05 0.35
CA THR A 48 -8.55 -14.89 -0.62
C THR A 48 -7.33 -15.54 0.03
N PRO A 49 -6.70 -16.55 -0.57
CA PRO A 49 -5.44 -17.09 -0.02
C PRO A 49 -4.37 -16.03 0.18
N SER A 50 -4.14 -15.16 -0.79
CA SER A 50 -3.18 -14.04 -0.66
C SER A 50 -3.66 -12.98 0.34
N GLY A 51 -4.95 -12.70 0.42
CA GLY A 51 -5.54 -11.79 1.40
C GLY A 51 -5.40 -12.32 2.82
N ASN A 52 -5.60 -13.61 3.05
CA ASN A 52 -5.39 -14.23 4.35
C ASN A 52 -3.92 -14.15 4.79
N MET A 53 -2.99 -14.39 3.86
CA MET A 53 -1.55 -14.24 4.12
C MET A 53 -1.21 -12.78 4.48
N LEU A 54 -1.71 -11.82 3.71
CA LEU A 54 -1.53 -10.40 3.98
C LEU A 54 -2.05 -10.01 5.37
N LYS A 55 -3.24 -10.48 5.73
CA LYS A 55 -3.86 -10.26 7.04
C LYS A 55 -3.00 -10.84 8.18
N ASP A 56 -2.48 -12.05 8.01
CA ASP A 56 -1.64 -12.70 9.00
C ASP A 56 -0.30 -11.97 9.19
N LEU A 57 0.31 -11.49 8.11
CA LEU A 57 1.52 -10.68 8.17
C LEU A 57 1.29 -9.37 8.95
N LEU A 58 0.20 -8.66 8.65
CA LEU A 58 -0.15 -7.42 9.34
C LEU A 58 -0.46 -7.67 10.83
N LYS A 59 -1.18 -8.75 11.16
CA LYS A 59 -1.43 -9.15 12.56
C LYS A 59 -0.17 -9.52 13.33
N ALA A 60 0.83 -10.06 12.65
CA ALA A 60 2.14 -10.35 13.22
C ALA A 60 3.01 -9.09 13.42
N GLY A 61 2.51 -7.91 13.05
CA GLY A 61 3.23 -6.65 13.18
C GLY A 61 4.25 -6.39 12.05
N ILE A 62 4.15 -7.12 10.96
CA ILE A 62 5.02 -6.89 9.79
C ILE A 62 4.57 -5.61 9.10
N LEU A 63 5.52 -4.70 8.89
CA LEU A 63 5.31 -3.46 8.16
C LEU A 63 5.40 -3.74 6.66
N LEU A 64 4.32 -3.52 5.95
CA LEU A 64 4.23 -3.68 4.50
C LEU A 64 3.90 -2.35 3.84
N GLY A 65 4.44 -2.15 2.65
CA GLY A 65 4.18 -0.98 1.83
C GLY A 65 3.15 -1.24 0.74
N ILE A 66 2.72 -0.15 0.12
CA ILE A 66 1.92 -0.19 -1.10
C ILE A 66 2.71 0.48 -2.21
N SER A 67 2.64 -0.08 -3.41
CA SER A 67 3.35 0.44 -4.57
C SER A 67 2.50 0.35 -5.82
N SER A 68 2.55 1.39 -6.65
CA SER A 68 1.84 1.43 -7.93
C SER A 68 2.51 0.52 -8.95
N ARG A 69 1.69 -0.18 -9.72
CA ARG A 69 2.09 -0.95 -10.89
C ARG A 69 1.38 -0.38 -12.13
N GLY A 70 2.14 -0.08 -13.15
CA GLY A 70 1.60 0.49 -14.38
C GLY A 70 2.54 0.33 -15.55
N LEU A 71 2.07 0.77 -16.70
CA LEU A 71 2.82 0.83 -17.94
C LEU A 71 3.00 2.29 -18.34
N GLY A 72 4.17 2.62 -18.87
CA GLY A 72 4.45 3.96 -19.32
C GLY A 72 5.91 4.14 -19.67
N SER A 73 6.24 5.23 -20.32
CA SER A 73 7.61 5.61 -20.59
C SER A 73 8.24 6.31 -19.39
N VAL A 74 9.56 6.17 -19.28
CA VAL A 74 10.37 6.87 -18.27
C VAL A 74 11.45 7.68 -18.98
N LYS A 75 11.77 8.84 -18.43
CA LYS A 75 12.91 9.66 -18.87
C LYS A 75 13.83 9.88 -17.68
N LYS A 76 15.13 9.76 -17.93
CA LYS A 76 16.13 10.17 -16.93
C LYS A 76 16.08 11.66 -16.71
N ASP A 77 15.83 12.09 -15.49
CA ASP A 77 16.09 13.45 -15.08
C ASP A 77 17.53 13.58 -14.61
N MET A 78 18.34 14.27 -15.41
CA MET A 78 19.77 14.50 -15.13
C MET A 78 20.00 15.39 -13.90
N ARG A 79 18.97 16.13 -13.45
CA ARG A 79 19.05 17.02 -12.27
C ARG A 79 18.79 16.27 -10.98
N GLU A 80 17.86 15.33 -11.01
CA GLU A 80 17.45 14.55 -9.83
C GLU A 80 18.13 13.18 -9.77
N GLY A 81 18.80 12.75 -10.84
CA GLY A 81 19.42 11.43 -10.94
C GLY A 81 18.43 10.26 -10.89
N ALA A 82 17.15 10.55 -11.12
CA ALA A 82 16.05 9.61 -11.06
C ALA A 82 15.36 9.44 -12.41
N ASP A 83 14.68 8.31 -12.58
CA ASP A 83 13.80 8.09 -13.73
C ASP A 83 12.42 8.71 -13.44
N VAL A 84 11.99 9.64 -14.31
CA VAL A 84 10.70 10.31 -14.19
C VAL A 84 9.67 9.65 -15.11
N VAL A 85 8.57 9.20 -14.51
CA VAL A 85 7.43 8.64 -15.22
C VAL A 85 6.75 9.74 -16.05
N GLN A 86 6.44 9.43 -17.28
CA GLN A 86 5.85 10.39 -18.23
C GLN A 86 4.31 10.34 -18.20
N ASP A 87 3.67 11.29 -18.88
CA ASP A 87 2.20 11.47 -18.90
C ASP A 87 1.45 10.31 -19.58
N ASP A 88 2.16 9.42 -20.27
CA ASP A 88 1.60 8.20 -20.90
C ASP A 88 1.45 7.03 -19.90
N PHE A 89 1.61 7.28 -18.60
CA PHE A 89 1.49 6.27 -17.57
C PHE A 89 0.05 5.77 -17.41
N ASP A 90 -0.14 4.47 -17.63
CA ASP A 90 -1.39 3.76 -17.40
C ASP A 90 -1.30 2.92 -16.13
N LEU A 91 -2.04 3.34 -15.10
CA LEU A 91 -2.06 2.68 -13.81
C LEU A 91 -2.87 1.38 -13.90
N ILE A 92 -2.25 0.27 -13.54
CA ILE A 92 -2.86 -1.07 -13.52
C ILE A 92 -3.42 -1.38 -12.14
N ALA A 93 -2.60 -1.27 -11.10
CA ALA A 93 -2.93 -1.64 -9.74
C ALA A 93 -2.02 -0.97 -8.72
N PHE A 94 -2.44 -1.04 -7.46
CA PHE A 94 -1.57 -0.86 -6.30
C PHE A 94 -1.41 -2.22 -5.62
N ASP A 95 -0.18 -2.66 -5.43
CA ASP A 95 0.15 -3.97 -4.84
C ASP A 95 0.78 -3.80 -3.46
N PHE A 96 0.54 -4.73 -2.54
CA PHE A 96 1.28 -4.78 -1.29
C PHE A 96 2.66 -5.38 -1.51
N VAL A 97 3.68 -4.68 -1.02
CA VAL A 97 5.09 -5.04 -1.21
C VAL A 97 5.87 -4.91 0.10
N SER A 98 6.97 -5.64 0.21
CA SER A 98 7.87 -5.54 1.36
C SER A 98 8.67 -4.24 1.37
N ASN A 99 9.00 -3.72 0.19
CA ASN A 99 9.81 -2.51 0.03
C ASN A 99 9.22 -1.61 -1.06
N PRO A 100 8.35 -0.64 -0.68
CA PRO A 100 7.73 0.25 -1.65
C PRO A 100 8.74 1.19 -2.29
N SER A 101 8.57 1.46 -3.58
CA SER A 101 9.41 2.41 -4.33
C SER A 101 9.19 3.87 -3.90
N THR A 102 8.00 4.20 -3.41
CA THR A 102 7.71 5.51 -2.85
C THR A 102 8.09 5.55 -1.37
N GLN A 103 8.94 6.49 -1.00
CA GLN A 103 9.36 6.65 0.38
C GLN A 103 8.17 6.93 1.31
N GLY A 104 8.06 6.15 2.39
CA GLY A 104 7.00 6.30 3.39
C GLY A 104 5.65 5.71 3.01
N ALA A 105 5.52 5.05 1.86
CA ALA A 105 4.26 4.43 1.41
C ALA A 105 3.97 3.11 2.14
N PHE A 106 3.92 3.15 3.46
CA PHE A 106 3.60 1.99 4.30
C PHE A 106 2.12 1.98 4.70
N MET A 107 1.61 0.77 4.92
CA MET A 107 0.22 0.54 5.25
C MET A 107 0.08 0.09 6.71
N TYR A 108 -0.91 0.63 7.37
CA TYR A 108 -1.19 0.33 8.77
C TYR A 108 -2.64 -0.13 8.92
N PRO A 109 -2.88 -1.19 9.74
CA PRO A 109 -4.24 -1.59 10.07
C PRO A 109 -4.98 -0.46 10.77
N GLN A 110 -6.22 -0.20 10.37
CA GLN A 110 -7.12 0.62 11.17
C GLN A 110 -7.74 -0.20 12.29
N GLY A 111 -7.73 0.34 13.46
CA GLY A 111 -8.22 -0.26 14.68
C GLY A 111 -7.28 -0.01 15.84
N LYS A 112 -7.61 -0.50 17.03
CA LYS A 112 -6.72 -0.42 18.18
C LYS A 112 -5.41 -1.12 17.81
N ILE A 113 -4.38 -0.33 17.52
CA ILE A 113 -3.01 -0.79 17.61
C ILE A 113 -2.86 -1.13 19.10
N THR A 114 -2.93 -2.40 19.45
CA THR A 114 -2.43 -2.85 20.75
C THR A 114 -0.96 -2.47 20.74
N GLU A 115 -0.59 -1.51 21.58
CA GLU A 115 0.79 -1.12 21.77
C GLU A 115 1.59 -2.39 22.01
N SER A 116 2.48 -2.73 21.09
CA SER A 116 3.37 -3.87 21.28
C SER A 116 4.34 -3.48 22.38
N VAL A 117 4.14 -4.07 23.54
CA VAL A 117 5.09 -3.95 24.66
C VAL A 117 6.11 -5.06 24.45
N ASN A 118 7.40 -4.72 24.36
CA ASN A 118 8.43 -5.73 24.34
C ASN A 118 8.42 -6.52 25.66
N PRO A 119 9.03 -7.71 25.73
CA PRO A 119 9.08 -8.51 26.95
C PRO A 119 9.67 -7.80 28.17
N SER A 120 10.37 -6.68 27.98
CA SER A 120 10.94 -5.83 29.06
C SER A 120 9.99 -4.71 29.52
N GLY A 121 8.77 -4.63 29.00
CA GLY A 121 7.78 -3.63 29.41
C GLY A 121 8.02 -2.20 28.85
N ASN A 122 8.97 -2.01 27.95
CA ASN A 122 9.24 -0.72 27.34
C ASN A 122 8.32 -0.48 26.13
N ARG A 123 7.75 0.73 26.02
CA ARG A 123 7.02 1.15 24.82
C ARG A 123 7.97 1.14 23.62
N ILE A 124 7.59 0.43 22.57
CA ILE A 124 8.25 0.55 21.28
C ILE A 124 7.72 1.83 20.66
N ILE A 125 8.53 2.89 20.68
CA ILE A 125 8.21 4.14 19.97
C ILE A 125 8.48 3.87 18.50
N ASN A 126 7.41 3.84 17.70
CA ASN A 126 7.54 3.78 16.27
C ASN A 126 8.13 5.11 15.76
N PRO A 127 9.31 5.11 15.10
CA PRO A 127 9.92 6.33 14.56
C PRO A 127 9.08 7.01 13.48
N TYR A 128 8.04 6.35 12.98
CA TYR A 128 7.13 6.85 11.95
C TYR A 128 5.78 7.34 12.51
N SER A 129 5.67 7.57 13.81
CA SER A 129 4.41 7.94 14.48
C SER A 129 3.71 9.20 13.89
N ASN A 130 4.46 10.12 13.30
CA ASN A 130 3.90 11.30 12.62
C ASN A 130 3.33 10.94 11.24
N ILE A 131 3.93 9.97 10.56
CA ILE A 131 3.44 9.43 9.28
C ILE A 131 2.23 8.52 9.55
N GLU A 132 2.25 7.76 10.63
CA GLU A 132 1.12 6.96 11.10
C GLU A 132 -0.14 7.79 11.31
N LYS A 133 -0.01 8.98 11.86
CA LYS A 133 -1.16 9.85 12.11
C LYS A 133 -1.83 10.32 10.80
N ILE A 134 -1.03 10.62 9.78
CA ILE A 134 -1.51 11.06 8.46
C ILE A 134 -2.16 9.87 7.72
N ILE A 135 -1.55 8.71 7.77
CA ILE A 135 -2.05 7.47 7.14
C ILE A 135 -3.23 6.89 7.94
N HIS A 136 -3.20 6.99 9.27
CA HIS A 136 -4.26 6.51 10.16
C HIS A 136 -5.61 7.20 9.92
N ASP A 137 -5.61 8.49 9.58
CA ASP A 137 -6.85 9.24 9.27
C ASP A 137 -7.45 8.84 7.91
N ILE A 138 -6.73 8.07 7.12
CA ILE A 138 -7.03 7.75 5.72
C ILE A 138 -7.40 6.28 5.50
N ILE A 139 -6.89 5.39 6.33
CA ILE A 139 -7.19 3.95 6.23
C ILE A 139 -8.38 3.62 7.13
N SER A 140 -9.58 3.40 6.59
CA SER A 140 -10.75 2.94 7.32
C SER A 140 -11.06 1.47 7.08
N GLU A 141 -10.91 0.66 8.11
CA GLU A 141 -11.37 -0.73 8.25
C GLU A 141 -10.69 -1.78 7.36
N LEU A 142 -9.70 -2.39 7.94
CA LEU A 142 -9.28 -3.75 7.57
C LEU A 142 -10.16 -4.80 8.26
#